data_a9c50625bc552e2163d5e6a5193c2a1a
#
_entry.id   a9c50625bc552e2163d5e6a5193c2a1a
#
_cell.length_a   1.000
_cell.length_b   1.000
_cell.length_c   1.000
_cell.angle_alpha   90.00
_cell.angle_beta   90.00
_cell.angle_gamma   90.00
#
_symmetry.space_group_name_H-M   'P 1'
#
loop_
_entity.id
_entity.type
_entity.pdbx_description
1 polymer ?
#
loop_
_entity_poly.entity_id
_entity_poly.type
_entity_poly.pdbx_seq_one_letter_code
_entity_poly.pdbx_strand_id
1 'polypeptide(L)'
;MERQHTTTAPAAEETKMDFLSAATMTTASEAAGTAGQPCEAAEAAGADAQPSGAALETLDPGTLADEIIAGRRITRADDLNWFLHCDLEALCEGADRIRAACVGDHVDLCSIINARSGHCPEDCRFCAQSAHHHTSCEVYDFLPEEKILEACRMNEREGVHRFSIVTAGKALTGEEFEQALHAYETMHRESRIELCASMGFLTAEQLHRLHEAGVTSYHHNIETSRRNFPNICSTHTYEMKIETLKKVKAEGMCACSGGIIGM
;
A
#
# COMPACT_ATOMS: atom_id res chain seq x y z
N MET A 1 29.24 -63.21 4.87
CA MET A 1 27.91 -63.18 4.26
C MET A 1 27.19 -61.93 4.80
N GLU A 2 27.48 -60.77 4.24
CA GLU A 2 26.85 -59.50 4.65
C GLU A 2 25.87 -59.11 3.54
N ARG A 3 24.61 -58.93 3.90
CA ARG A 3 23.58 -58.44 3.00
C ARG A 3 23.52 -56.92 3.14
N GLN A 4 23.90 -56.22 2.10
CA GLN A 4 23.68 -54.79 1.96
C GLN A 4 22.22 -54.56 1.59
N HIS A 5 21.48 -53.84 2.44
CA HIS A 5 20.18 -53.26 2.13
C HIS A 5 20.39 -51.84 1.57
N THR A 6 20.22 -51.69 0.28
CA THR A 6 20.07 -50.41 -0.40
C THR A 6 18.62 -49.96 -0.28
N THR A 7 18.36 -48.91 0.48
CA THR A 7 17.07 -48.24 0.55
C THR A 7 17.09 -47.05 -0.42
N THR A 8 16.40 -47.21 -1.52
CA THR A 8 16.09 -46.12 -2.46
C THR A 8 14.95 -45.28 -1.90
N ALA A 9 15.19 -43.99 -1.68
CA ALA A 9 14.16 -43.02 -1.34
C ALA A 9 13.33 -42.69 -2.61
N PRO A 10 12.00 -42.51 -2.49
CA PRO A 10 11.19 -42.12 -3.64
C PRO A 10 11.40 -40.64 -3.98
N ALA A 11 11.42 -40.35 -5.28
CA ALA A 11 11.48 -39.02 -5.85
C ALA A 11 10.25 -38.19 -5.44
N ALA A 12 10.47 -36.97 -5.03
CA ALA A 12 9.41 -35.99 -4.79
C ALA A 12 8.76 -35.63 -6.13
N GLU A 13 7.49 -35.92 -6.26
CA GLU A 13 6.63 -35.44 -7.34
C GLU A 13 6.39 -33.95 -7.18
N GLU A 14 6.83 -33.17 -8.18
CA GLU A 14 6.49 -31.75 -8.30
C GLU A 14 4.99 -31.64 -8.58
N THR A 15 4.24 -31.24 -7.55
CA THR A 15 2.83 -30.85 -7.74
C THR A 15 2.79 -29.45 -8.33
N LYS A 16 2.67 -29.36 -9.65
CA LYS A 16 2.24 -28.12 -10.33
C LYS A 16 0.82 -27.80 -9.87
N MET A 17 0.68 -26.72 -9.10
CA MET A 17 -0.61 -26.15 -8.78
C MET A 17 -1.10 -25.34 -9.98
N ASP A 18 -1.95 -25.93 -10.80
CA ASP A 18 -2.70 -25.26 -11.85
C ASP A 18 -3.80 -24.39 -11.20
N PHE A 19 -3.49 -23.08 -11.04
CA PHE A 19 -4.50 -22.06 -10.74
C PHE A 19 -5.08 -21.50 -12.04
N LEU A 20 -5.93 -22.26 -12.71
CA LEU A 20 -6.83 -21.74 -13.73
C LEU A 20 -8.08 -22.64 -13.80
N SER A 21 -9.05 -22.35 -12.95
CA SER A 21 -10.43 -22.79 -13.17
C SER A 21 -11.26 -21.57 -13.52
N ALA A 22 -11.72 -21.54 -14.76
CA ALA A 22 -12.52 -20.50 -15.37
C ALA A 22 -13.82 -20.28 -14.58
N ALA A 23 -13.94 -19.13 -13.92
CA ALA A 23 -15.23 -18.58 -13.55
C ALA A 23 -15.82 -17.89 -14.78
N THR A 24 -16.91 -18.42 -15.29
CA THR A 24 -17.70 -17.86 -16.38
C THR A 24 -18.32 -16.55 -15.91
N MET A 25 -17.70 -15.42 -16.27
CA MET A 25 -18.29 -14.10 -16.03
C MET A 25 -19.35 -13.82 -17.08
N THR A 26 -20.58 -13.77 -16.62
CA THR A 26 -21.72 -13.25 -17.37
C THR A 26 -21.46 -11.77 -17.66
N THR A 27 -21.50 -11.40 -18.92
CA THR A 27 -21.38 -10.02 -19.38
C THR A 27 -22.57 -9.19 -18.85
N ALA A 28 -22.30 -8.31 -17.87
CA ALA A 28 -23.18 -7.22 -17.53
C ALA A 28 -22.76 -6.00 -18.35
N SER A 29 -23.67 -5.60 -19.23
CA SER A 29 -23.66 -4.43 -20.09
C SER A 29 -23.55 -3.14 -19.29
N GLU A 30 -22.68 -2.23 -19.80
CA GLU A 30 -22.76 -0.79 -19.77
C GLU A 30 -23.35 -0.10 -18.51
N ALA A 31 -22.45 0.23 -17.58
CA ALA A 31 -22.56 1.47 -16.84
C ALA A 31 -21.16 2.15 -16.93
N ALA A 32 -21.08 3.18 -17.76
CA ALA A 32 -19.96 4.10 -17.76
C ALA A 32 -19.95 4.83 -16.39
N GLY A 33 -19.34 4.18 -15.39
CA GLY A 33 -19.01 4.77 -14.10
C GLY A 33 -17.84 5.69 -14.33
N THR A 34 -18.00 6.97 -14.04
CA THR A 34 -16.97 7.99 -13.96
C THR A 34 -15.75 7.44 -13.25
N ALA A 35 -14.59 7.52 -13.93
CA ALA A 35 -13.29 7.26 -13.34
C ALA A 35 -13.24 7.83 -11.92
N GLY A 36 -12.73 7.02 -10.96
CA GLY A 36 -12.68 7.40 -9.55
C GLY A 36 -12.16 8.82 -9.43
N GLN A 37 -12.89 9.65 -8.69
CA GLN A 37 -12.45 11.02 -8.44
C GLN A 37 -11.03 10.96 -7.90
N PRO A 38 -10.11 11.78 -8.41
CA PRO A 38 -8.79 11.90 -7.80
C PRO A 38 -9.01 12.18 -6.32
N CYS A 39 -8.12 11.64 -5.48
CA CYS A 39 -8.13 11.84 -4.04
C CYS A 39 -8.14 13.36 -3.80
N GLU A 40 -9.33 13.97 -3.80
CA GLU A 40 -9.48 15.35 -3.38
C GLU A 40 -8.91 15.37 -1.97
N ALA A 41 -7.81 16.08 -1.82
CA ALA A 41 -7.14 16.27 -0.56
C ALA A 41 -8.23 16.77 0.40
N ALA A 42 -8.72 15.87 1.26
CA ALA A 42 -9.47 16.29 2.42
C ALA A 42 -8.53 17.25 3.12
N GLU A 43 -8.79 18.55 2.97
CA GLU A 43 -8.02 19.61 3.61
C GLU A 43 -7.83 19.17 5.05
N ALA A 44 -6.57 19.09 5.46
CA ALA A 44 -6.22 18.70 6.81
C ALA A 44 -6.94 19.67 7.74
N ALA A 45 -8.08 19.24 8.29
CA ALA A 45 -8.66 19.90 9.44
C ALA A 45 -7.53 19.99 10.46
N GLY A 46 -7.14 21.21 10.79
CA GLY A 46 -5.97 21.49 11.62
C GLY A 46 -5.99 20.63 12.86
N ALA A 47 -4.80 20.29 13.38
CA ALA A 47 -4.59 19.42 14.55
C ALA A 47 -5.33 19.86 15.83
N ASP A 48 -6.03 21.00 15.80
CA ASP A 48 -6.77 21.67 16.89
C ASP A 48 -8.29 21.70 16.67
N ALA A 49 -8.85 20.90 15.72
CA ALA A 49 -10.30 20.83 15.58
C ALA A 49 -10.93 20.25 16.85
N GLN A 50 -11.82 21.01 17.48
CA GLN A 50 -12.60 20.51 18.60
C GLN A 50 -13.53 19.38 18.12
N PRO A 51 -13.80 18.36 18.97
CA PRO A 51 -14.72 17.28 18.59
C PRO A 51 -16.10 17.89 18.28
N SER A 52 -16.60 17.58 17.09
CA SER A 52 -17.95 17.96 16.68
C SER A 52 -18.88 16.80 16.98
N GLY A 53 -19.67 16.88 18.02
CA GLY A 53 -20.63 15.84 18.40
C GLY A 53 -20.54 15.44 19.87
N ALA A 54 -21.32 14.41 20.24
CA ALA A 54 -21.28 13.83 21.59
C ALA A 54 -19.92 13.15 21.86
N ALA A 55 -19.51 13.07 23.13
CA ALA A 55 -18.29 12.34 23.50
C ALA A 55 -18.41 10.86 23.09
N LEU A 56 -17.34 10.27 22.56
CA LEU A 56 -17.35 8.86 22.05
C LEU A 56 -17.85 7.88 23.12
N GLU A 57 -17.43 8.06 24.36
CA GLU A 57 -17.81 7.22 25.50
C GLU A 57 -19.31 7.17 25.79
N THR A 58 -20.09 8.12 25.25
CA THR A 58 -21.55 8.18 25.40
C THR A 58 -22.31 7.59 24.20
N LEU A 59 -21.61 7.16 23.15
CA LEU A 59 -22.19 6.65 21.93
C LEU A 59 -22.07 5.13 21.84
N ASP A 60 -23.06 4.49 21.25
CA ASP A 60 -22.91 3.16 20.68
C ASP A 60 -22.32 3.25 19.27
N PRO A 61 -21.69 2.16 18.75
CA PRO A 61 -21.08 2.16 17.42
C PRO A 61 -22.03 2.50 16.27
N GLY A 62 -23.30 2.13 16.38
CA GLY A 62 -24.32 2.42 15.37
C GLY A 62 -24.60 3.93 15.27
N THR A 63 -24.79 4.58 16.40
CA THR A 63 -24.98 6.05 16.47
C THR A 63 -23.75 6.79 15.98
N LEU A 64 -22.54 6.33 16.34
CA LEU A 64 -21.29 6.90 15.82
C LEU A 64 -21.22 6.79 14.30
N ALA A 65 -21.62 5.63 13.73
CA ALA A 65 -21.64 5.43 12.29
C ALA A 65 -22.57 6.43 11.59
N ASP A 66 -23.76 6.68 12.14
CA ASP A 66 -24.71 7.67 11.61
C ASP A 66 -24.14 9.10 11.64
N GLU A 67 -23.47 9.46 12.72
CA GLU A 67 -22.80 10.77 12.83
C GLU A 67 -21.63 10.91 11.83
N ILE A 68 -20.85 9.84 11.60
CA ILE A 68 -19.75 9.84 10.61
C ILE A 68 -20.33 9.97 9.19
N ILE A 69 -21.39 9.27 8.87
CA ILE A 69 -22.08 9.36 7.57
C ILE A 69 -22.63 10.80 7.38
N ALA A 70 -23.08 11.43 8.45
CA ALA A 70 -23.54 12.83 8.46
C ALA A 70 -22.38 13.85 8.40
N GLY A 71 -21.10 13.42 8.39
CA GLY A 71 -19.93 14.28 8.21
C GLY A 71 -19.06 14.48 9.45
N ARG A 72 -19.38 13.86 10.60
CA ARG A 72 -18.48 13.87 11.77
C ARG A 72 -17.11 13.30 11.39
N ARG A 73 -16.06 13.93 11.91
CA ARG A 73 -14.68 13.42 11.84
C ARG A 73 -14.19 13.09 13.24
N ILE A 74 -13.62 11.89 13.40
CA ILE A 74 -12.94 11.50 14.63
C ILE A 74 -11.58 12.18 14.63
N THR A 75 -11.23 12.81 15.75
CA THR A 75 -10.02 13.60 15.91
C THR A 75 -9.18 13.08 17.08
N ARG A 76 -8.02 13.68 17.31
CA ARG A 76 -7.18 13.40 18.49
C ARG A 76 -7.77 13.91 19.81
N ALA A 77 -8.80 14.75 19.74
CA ALA A 77 -9.50 15.25 20.92
C ALA A 77 -10.54 14.25 21.45
N ASP A 78 -10.92 13.27 20.62
CA ASP A 78 -11.81 12.18 21.03
C ASP A 78 -11.03 11.13 21.84
N ASP A 79 -11.68 10.46 22.80
CA ASP A 79 -11.08 9.32 23.51
C ASP A 79 -11.06 8.07 22.64
N LEU A 80 -9.94 7.85 21.93
CA LEU A 80 -9.77 6.72 21.04
C LEU A 80 -9.71 5.37 21.77
N ASN A 81 -9.53 5.33 23.10
CA ASN A 81 -9.57 4.08 23.86
C ASN A 81 -10.97 3.45 23.83
N TRP A 82 -12.00 4.25 23.57
CA TRP A 82 -13.36 3.74 23.39
C TRP A 82 -13.43 2.57 22.38
N PHE A 83 -12.70 2.67 21.26
CA PHE A 83 -12.65 1.62 20.24
C PHE A 83 -12.06 0.29 20.73
N LEU A 84 -11.27 0.31 21.81
CA LEU A 84 -10.68 -0.92 22.39
C LEU A 84 -11.65 -1.62 23.34
N HIS A 85 -12.75 -0.96 23.74
CA HIS A 85 -13.65 -1.43 24.78
C HIS A 85 -15.11 -1.54 24.35
N CYS A 86 -15.49 -0.97 23.20
CA CYS A 86 -16.83 -1.10 22.65
C CYS A 86 -17.06 -2.54 22.12
N ASP A 87 -18.33 -2.88 21.91
CA ASP A 87 -18.69 -4.16 21.30
C ASP A 87 -18.13 -4.27 19.88
N LEU A 88 -17.36 -5.33 19.64
CA LEU A 88 -16.65 -5.52 18.36
C LEU A 88 -17.61 -5.77 17.20
N GLU A 89 -18.67 -6.53 17.42
CA GLU A 89 -19.65 -6.87 16.37
C GLU A 89 -20.41 -5.63 15.94
N ALA A 90 -20.91 -4.85 16.89
CA ALA A 90 -21.55 -3.56 16.63
C ALA A 90 -20.59 -2.56 15.97
N LEU A 91 -19.30 -2.57 16.32
CA LEU A 91 -18.29 -1.73 15.66
C LEU A 91 -18.08 -2.13 14.20
N CYS A 92 -18.01 -3.43 13.90
CA CYS A 92 -17.91 -3.94 12.53
C CYS A 92 -19.15 -3.59 11.70
N GLU A 93 -20.35 -3.76 12.24
CA GLU A 93 -21.62 -3.37 11.59
C GLU A 93 -21.64 -1.86 11.29
N GLY A 94 -21.22 -1.03 12.26
CA GLY A 94 -21.12 0.42 12.07
C GLY A 94 -20.12 0.80 10.99
N ALA A 95 -18.95 0.16 10.96
CA ALA A 95 -17.93 0.37 9.93
C ALA A 95 -18.43 -0.04 8.53
N ASP A 96 -19.15 -1.16 8.41
CA ASP A 96 -19.71 -1.59 7.13
C ASP A 96 -20.82 -0.64 6.64
N ARG A 97 -21.64 -0.09 7.53
CA ARG A 97 -22.62 0.95 7.18
C ARG A 97 -21.96 2.21 6.63
N ILE A 98 -20.85 2.65 7.25
CA ILE A 98 -20.06 3.80 6.75
C ILE A 98 -19.52 3.48 5.36
N ARG A 99 -18.92 2.30 5.18
CA ARG A 99 -18.42 1.84 3.87
C ARG A 99 -19.54 1.86 2.82
N ALA A 100 -20.66 1.26 3.12
CA ALA A 100 -21.80 1.18 2.19
C ALA A 100 -22.33 2.58 1.81
N ALA A 101 -22.41 3.50 2.77
CA ALA A 101 -22.90 4.85 2.53
C ALA A 101 -21.88 5.73 1.76
N CYS A 102 -20.58 5.59 2.02
CA CYS A 102 -19.54 6.48 1.47
C CYS A 102 -18.85 5.93 0.22
N VAL A 103 -18.77 4.60 0.06
CA VAL A 103 -18.04 3.93 -1.02
C VAL A 103 -18.94 3.03 -1.87
N GLY A 104 -20.05 2.53 -1.31
CA GLY A 104 -20.90 1.56 -1.97
C GLY A 104 -20.22 0.20 -2.10
N ASP A 105 -20.47 -0.50 -3.21
CA ASP A 105 -19.92 -1.83 -3.51
C ASP A 105 -18.67 -1.75 -4.40
N HIS A 106 -18.10 -0.56 -4.55
CA HIS A 106 -16.89 -0.37 -5.34
C HIS A 106 -15.66 -0.95 -4.63
N VAL A 107 -14.80 -1.65 -5.41
CA VAL A 107 -13.54 -2.22 -4.94
C VAL A 107 -12.41 -1.70 -5.82
N ASP A 108 -11.47 -0.99 -5.22
CA ASP A 108 -10.24 -0.57 -5.88
C ASP A 108 -9.22 -1.71 -5.90
N LEU A 109 -8.82 -2.14 -7.11
CA LEU A 109 -7.78 -3.12 -7.31
C LEU A 109 -6.44 -2.40 -7.48
N CYS A 110 -5.47 -2.75 -6.65
CA CYS A 110 -4.11 -2.23 -6.72
C CYS A 110 -3.12 -3.39 -6.86
N SER A 111 -2.20 -3.28 -7.81
CA SER A 111 -1.13 -4.26 -8.03
C SER A 111 0.24 -3.59 -7.99
N ILE A 112 1.25 -4.40 -7.70
CA ILE A 112 2.64 -3.93 -7.63
C ILE A 112 3.55 -4.80 -8.49
N ILE A 113 4.68 -4.21 -8.91
CA ILE A 113 5.87 -4.95 -9.32
C ILE A 113 7.02 -4.63 -8.36
N ASN A 114 7.66 -5.67 -7.80
CA ASN A 114 8.89 -5.50 -7.04
C ASN A 114 10.04 -5.35 -8.05
N ALA A 115 10.40 -4.11 -8.40
CA ALA A 115 11.35 -3.85 -9.47
C ALA A 115 12.82 -3.96 -9.04
N ARG A 116 13.12 -3.96 -7.74
CA ARG A 116 14.42 -4.27 -7.17
C ARG A 116 14.23 -4.99 -5.84
N SER A 117 14.90 -6.12 -5.64
CA SER A 117 14.68 -6.97 -4.48
C SER A 117 15.95 -7.28 -3.72
N GLY A 118 15.84 -7.34 -2.40
CA GLY A 118 16.91 -7.72 -1.48
C GLY A 118 17.96 -6.64 -1.22
N HIS A 119 18.98 -6.99 -0.45
CA HIS A 119 20.12 -6.13 -0.08
C HIS A 119 19.75 -4.74 0.43
N CYS A 120 18.56 -4.56 1.01
CA CYS A 120 18.18 -3.30 1.61
C CYS A 120 19.09 -2.98 2.81
N PRO A 121 19.76 -1.81 2.85
CA PRO A 121 20.66 -1.46 3.95
C PRO A 121 19.96 -1.10 5.25
N GLU A 122 18.61 -1.02 5.22
CA GLU A 122 17.80 -0.70 6.38
C GLU A 122 17.53 -1.96 7.23
N ASP A 123 17.51 -1.80 8.56
CA ASP A 123 17.39 -2.90 9.53
C ASP A 123 15.97 -3.16 10.03
N CYS A 124 14.95 -2.76 9.27
CA CYS A 124 13.54 -2.95 9.64
C CYS A 124 13.26 -4.41 10.00
N ARG A 125 12.91 -4.70 11.26
CA ARG A 125 12.81 -6.06 11.82
C ARG A 125 11.80 -6.97 11.13
N PHE A 126 10.78 -6.42 10.51
CA PHE A 126 9.73 -7.17 9.81
C PHE A 126 10.06 -7.44 8.33
N CYS A 127 11.08 -6.78 7.78
CA CYS A 127 11.32 -6.77 6.34
C CYS A 127 12.23 -7.92 5.89
N ALA A 128 11.69 -8.82 5.08
CA ALA A 128 12.46 -9.93 4.51
C ALA A 128 13.58 -9.49 3.56
N GLN A 129 13.50 -8.28 3.00
CA GLN A 129 14.48 -7.75 2.04
C GLN A 129 15.67 -7.05 2.70
N SER A 130 15.69 -6.94 4.05
CA SER A 130 16.79 -6.34 4.79
C SER A 130 18.06 -7.17 4.68
N ALA A 131 19.20 -6.52 4.38
CA ALA A 131 20.54 -7.16 4.42
C ALA A 131 20.99 -7.59 5.83
N HIS A 132 20.28 -7.13 6.87
CA HIS A 132 20.53 -7.50 8.26
C HIS A 132 19.84 -8.81 8.67
N HIS A 133 19.03 -9.42 7.79
CA HIS A 133 18.29 -10.64 8.05
C HIS A 133 18.68 -11.77 7.11
N HIS A 134 18.61 -12.99 7.61
CA HIS A 134 18.81 -14.20 6.82
C HIS A 134 17.44 -14.74 6.41
N THR A 135 16.99 -14.35 5.23
CA THR A 135 15.71 -14.78 4.64
C THR A 135 15.95 -15.45 3.30
N SER A 136 14.93 -16.12 2.80
CA SER A 136 14.93 -16.75 1.47
C SER A 136 14.38 -15.81 0.37
N CYS A 137 14.38 -14.49 0.60
CA CYS A 137 13.90 -13.58 -0.44
C CYS A 137 14.83 -13.64 -1.67
N GLU A 138 14.23 -13.64 -2.83
CA GLU A 138 14.96 -13.53 -4.10
C GLU A 138 15.65 -12.16 -4.18
N VAL A 139 16.89 -12.14 -4.67
CA VAL A 139 17.71 -10.92 -4.79
C VAL A 139 17.99 -10.65 -6.25
N TYR A 140 17.65 -9.44 -6.72
CA TYR A 140 17.93 -8.97 -8.07
C TYR A 140 18.02 -7.45 -8.13
N ASP A 141 18.78 -6.96 -9.10
CA ASP A 141 18.92 -5.54 -9.43
C ASP A 141 17.64 -4.99 -10.06
N PHE A 142 17.64 -3.70 -10.41
CA PHE A 142 16.47 -3.07 -11.02
C PHE A 142 16.08 -3.79 -12.32
N LEU A 143 14.80 -4.13 -12.43
CA LEU A 143 14.27 -4.89 -13.57
C LEU A 143 14.35 -4.08 -14.87
N PRO A 144 14.59 -4.76 -16.01
CA PRO A 144 14.48 -4.13 -17.33
C PRO A 144 13.10 -3.49 -17.52
N GLU A 145 13.08 -2.34 -18.19
CA GLU A 145 11.86 -1.56 -18.45
C GLU A 145 10.77 -2.39 -19.13
N GLU A 146 11.14 -3.25 -20.09
CA GLU A 146 10.17 -4.09 -20.81
C GLU A 146 9.36 -4.98 -19.87
N LYS A 147 9.98 -5.52 -18.81
CA LYS A 147 9.27 -6.33 -17.81
C LYS A 147 8.28 -5.51 -17.00
N ILE A 148 8.65 -4.27 -16.66
CA ILE A 148 7.79 -3.35 -15.92
C ILE A 148 6.57 -2.97 -16.78
N LEU A 149 6.80 -2.61 -18.03
CA LEU A 149 5.75 -2.25 -18.98
C LEU A 149 4.83 -3.43 -19.30
N GLU A 150 5.37 -4.64 -19.45
CA GLU A 150 4.59 -5.86 -19.67
C GLU A 150 3.66 -6.13 -18.47
N ALA A 151 4.19 -6.03 -17.24
CA ALA A 151 3.39 -6.19 -16.02
C ALA A 151 2.29 -5.12 -15.92
N CYS A 152 2.59 -3.87 -16.23
CA CYS A 152 1.60 -2.79 -16.25
C CYS A 152 0.46 -3.08 -17.24
N ARG A 153 0.79 -3.41 -18.49
CA ARG A 153 -0.20 -3.73 -19.53
C ARG A 153 -1.03 -4.97 -19.19
N MET A 154 -0.44 -5.97 -18.53
CA MET A 154 -1.17 -7.16 -18.07
C MET A 154 -2.20 -6.75 -17.01
N ASN A 155 -1.78 -6.00 -16.00
CA ASN A 155 -2.68 -5.53 -14.93
C ASN A 155 -3.82 -4.65 -15.48
N GLU A 156 -3.54 -3.75 -16.42
CA GLU A 156 -4.56 -2.93 -17.07
C GLU A 156 -5.60 -3.78 -17.80
N ARG A 157 -5.17 -4.80 -18.55
CA ARG A 157 -6.09 -5.73 -19.24
C ARG A 157 -6.95 -6.54 -18.29
N GLU A 158 -6.45 -6.83 -17.09
CA GLU A 158 -7.18 -7.54 -16.05
C GLU A 158 -8.10 -6.62 -15.22
N GLY A 159 -8.16 -5.34 -15.55
CA GLY A 159 -9.04 -4.37 -14.89
C GLY A 159 -8.52 -3.87 -13.54
N VAL A 160 -7.22 -3.96 -13.30
CA VAL A 160 -6.57 -3.36 -12.13
C VAL A 160 -6.60 -1.84 -12.29
N HIS A 161 -7.02 -1.13 -11.23
CA HIS A 161 -7.18 0.32 -11.26
C HIS A 161 -5.87 1.07 -11.04
N ARG A 162 -4.96 0.53 -10.21
CA ARG A 162 -3.69 1.19 -9.85
C ARG A 162 -2.51 0.21 -9.91
N PHE A 163 -1.41 0.65 -10.52
CA PHE A 163 -0.17 -0.11 -10.62
C PHE A 163 1.00 0.66 -9.99
N SER A 164 1.87 -0.05 -9.25
CA SER A 164 2.98 0.56 -8.53
C SER A 164 4.30 -0.14 -8.79
N ILE A 165 5.35 0.64 -9.07
CA ILE A 165 6.73 0.16 -8.96
C ILE A 165 7.17 0.27 -7.51
N VAL A 166 7.60 -0.86 -6.92
CA VAL A 166 8.14 -0.95 -5.57
C VAL A 166 9.61 -1.37 -5.63
N THR A 167 10.46 -0.79 -4.79
CA THR A 167 11.88 -1.14 -4.75
C THR A 167 12.38 -1.35 -3.33
N ALA A 168 13.21 -2.37 -3.14
CA ALA A 168 14.03 -2.48 -1.94
C ALA A 168 15.05 -1.33 -1.85
N GLY A 169 15.45 -0.96 -0.64
CA GLY A 169 16.47 0.06 -0.39
C GLY A 169 15.94 1.28 0.36
N LYS A 170 16.87 2.10 0.87
CA LYS A 170 16.54 3.32 1.60
C LYS A 170 15.88 4.37 0.71
N ALA A 171 16.38 4.52 -0.51
CA ALA A 171 15.86 5.36 -1.56
C ALA A 171 16.34 4.85 -2.92
N LEU A 172 15.53 5.00 -3.95
CA LEU A 172 15.98 4.80 -5.32
C LEU A 172 16.66 6.08 -5.83
N THR A 173 17.88 5.96 -6.34
CA THR A 173 18.69 7.11 -6.76
C THR A 173 19.52 6.77 -8.00
N GLY A 174 20.14 7.80 -8.59
CA GLY A 174 21.05 7.62 -9.72
C GLY A 174 20.38 7.04 -10.95
N GLU A 175 21.06 6.17 -11.66
CA GLU A 175 20.62 5.61 -12.93
C GLU A 175 19.33 4.79 -12.80
N GLU A 176 19.17 4.04 -11.73
CA GLU A 176 17.92 3.27 -11.48
C GLU A 176 16.70 4.16 -11.28
N PHE A 177 16.88 5.36 -10.68
CA PHE A 177 15.80 6.33 -10.58
C PHE A 177 15.41 6.88 -11.95
N GLU A 178 16.39 7.17 -12.82
CA GLU A 178 16.12 7.63 -14.20
C GLU A 178 15.42 6.55 -15.03
N GLN A 179 15.80 5.27 -14.86
CA GLN A 179 15.12 4.14 -15.51
C GLN A 179 13.67 4.02 -15.03
N ALA A 180 13.42 4.15 -13.71
CA ALA A 180 12.07 4.13 -13.17
C ALA A 180 11.22 5.30 -13.67
N LEU A 181 11.80 6.50 -13.76
CA LEU A 181 11.14 7.68 -14.27
C LEU A 181 10.71 7.49 -15.72
N HIS A 182 11.62 7.00 -16.57
CA HIS A 182 11.32 6.71 -17.98
C HIS A 182 10.21 5.66 -18.13
N ALA A 183 10.23 4.63 -17.28
CA ALA A 183 9.16 3.63 -17.26
C ALA A 183 7.80 4.25 -16.89
N TYR A 184 7.75 5.21 -15.93
CA TYR A 184 6.53 5.92 -15.59
C TYR A 184 6.04 6.82 -16.72
N GLU A 185 6.92 7.59 -17.37
CA GLU A 185 6.58 8.40 -18.55
C GLU A 185 5.97 7.53 -19.66
N THR A 186 6.53 6.35 -19.90
CA THR A 186 6.03 5.42 -20.90
C THR A 186 4.68 4.83 -20.49
N MET A 187 4.52 4.38 -19.24
CA MET A 187 3.24 3.89 -18.74
C MET A 187 2.15 4.96 -18.80
N HIS A 188 2.46 6.19 -18.38
CA HIS A 188 1.52 7.31 -18.43
C HIS A 188 1.05 7.64 -19.84
N ARG A 189 1.93 7.51 -20.83
CA ARG A 189 1.61 7.74 -22.25
C ARG A 189 0.79 6.61 -22.86
N GLU A 190 1.04 5.36 -22.45
CA GLU A 190 0.53 4.17 -23.14
C GLU A 190 -0.65 3.49 -22.43
N SER A 191 -0.91 3.79 -21.17
CA SER A 191 -1.97 3.16 -20.39
C SER A 191 -2.86 4.20 -19.69
N ARG A 192 -4.00 3.76 -19.17
CA ARG A 192 -4.93 4.57 -18.37
C ARG A 192 -4.96 4.16 -16.90
N ILE A 193 -4.15 3.16 -16.53
CA ILE A 193 -4.04 2.70 -15.15
C ILE A 193 -3.45 3.82 -14.28
N GLU A 194 -3.98 4.03 -13.08
CA GLU A 194 -3.39 4.99 -12.15
C GLU A 194 -2.00 4.53 -11.71
N LEU A 195 -1.06 5.46 -11.61
CA LEU A 195 0.33 5.16 -11.28
C LEU A 195 0.66 5.55 -9.85
N CYS A 196 1.25 4.59 -9.12
CA CYS A 196 1.75 4.77 -7.77
C CYS A 196 3.24 4.41 -7.72
N ALA A 197 3.98 4.96 -6.77
CA ALA A 197 5.38 4.62 -6.55
C ALA A 197 5.68 4.33 -5.09
N SER A 198 6.64 3.41 -4.83
CA SER A 198 7.16 3.10 -3.48
C SER A 198 8.66 2.87 -3.57
N MET A 199 9.45 3.94 -3.44
CA MET A 199 10.89 3.96 -3.68
C MET A 199 11.69 4.55 -2.52
N GLY A 200 11.16 4.45 -1.29
CA GLY A 200 11.82 4.90 -0.06
C GLY A 200 11.80 6.41 0.15
N PHE A 201 12.92 6.97 0.64
CA PHE A 201 13.05 8.37 1.07
C PHE A 201 13.50 9.28 -0.08
N LEU A 202 12.59 9.62 -0.99
CA LEU A 202 12.91 10.51 -2.10
C LEU A 202 13.01 11.98 -1.67
N THR A 203 13.77 12.75 -2.43
CA THR A 203 13.81 14.22 -2.31
C THR A 203 12.55 14.85 -2.88
N ALA A 204 12.28 16.11 -2.55
CA ALA A 204 11.16 16.87 -3.13
C ALA A 204 11.29 16.95 -4.66
N GLU A 205 12.49 17.19 -5.19
CA GLU A 205 12.75 17.22 -6.63
C GLU A 205 12.43 15.87 -7.31
N GLN A 206 12.81 14.75 -6.70
CA GLN A 206 12.50 13.43 -7.26
C GLN A 206 11.00 13.14 -7.24
N LEU A 207 10.30 13.54 -6.17
CA LEU A 207 8.84 13.41 -6.07
C LEU A 207 8.14 14.28 -7.11
N HIS A 208 8.61 15.51 -7.31
CA HIS A 208 8.12 16.41 -8.35
C HIS A 208 8.25 15.78 -9.75
N ARG A 209 9.43 15.24 -10.08
CA ARG A 209 9.67 14.57 -11.37
C ARG A 209 8.80 13.33 -11.57
N LEU A 210 8.55 12.54 -10.50
CA LEU A 210 7.61 11.41 -10.57
C LEU A 210 6.18 11.90 -10.83
N HIS A 211 5.77 12.99 -10.19
CA HIS A 211 4.45 13.59 -10.43
C HIS A 211 4.30 14.06 -11.88
N GLU A 212 5.30 14.75 -12.44
CA GLU A 212 5.32 15.14 -13.86
C GLU A 212 5.29 13.93 -14.81
N ALA A 213 5.89 12.79 -14.40
CA ALA A 213 5.86 11.54 -15.16
C ALA A 213 4.51 10.78 -15.02
N GLY A 214 3.51 11.38 -14.36
CA GLY A 214 2.15 10.81 -14.24
C GLY A 214 1.87 10.01 -12.98
N VAL A 215 2.80 9.96 -12.00
CA VAL A 215 2.56 9.32 -10.71
C VAL A 215 1.61 10.18 -9.87
N THR A 216 0.43 9.65 -9.55
CA THR A 216 -0.60 10.35 -8.77
C THR A 216 -0.58 10.02 -7.29
N SER A 217 0.09 8.93 -6.91
CA SER A 217 0.12 8.43 -5.54
C SER A 217 1.51 7.94 -5.16
N TYR A 218 1.92 8.18 -3.91
CA TYR A 218 3.20 7.67 -3.38
C TYR A 218 2.98 6.87 -2.09
N HIS A 219 3.44 5.62 -2.10
CA HIS A 219 3.33 4.73 -0.96
C HIS A 219 4.54 4.85 -0.05
N HIS A 220 4.31 5.19 1.23
CA HIS A 220 5.35 5.28 2.24
C HIS A 220 4.79 5.02 3.65
N ASN A 221 4.89 3.79 4.11
CA ASN A 221 4.35 3.38 5.41
C ASN A 221 5.09 3.99 6.58
N ILE A 222 4.35 4.35 7.63
CA ILE A 222 4.91 4.71 8.95
C ILE A 222 5.22 3.47 9.80
N GLU A 223 4.72 2.30 9.41
CA GLU A 223 4.93 0.95 9.95
C GLU A 223 4.34 0.74 11.34
N THR A 224 4.65 1.59 12.30
CA THR A 224 4.24 1.45 13.70
C THR A 224 4.11 2.83 14.37
N SER A 225 3.74 2.87 15.64
CA SER A 225 3.67 4.12 16.39
C SER A 225 5.05 4.77 16.59
N ARG A 226 5.08 6.10 16.72
CA ARG A 226 6.32 6.85 17.03
C ARG A 226 7.07 6.28 18.24
N ARG A 227 6.34 5.88 19.30
CA ARG A 227 6.91 5.30 20.51
C ARG A 227 7.60 3.98 20.27
N ASN A 228 7.03 3.13 19.40
CA ASN A 228 7.55 1.80 19.13
C ASN A 228 8.62 1.79 18.01
N PHE A 229 8.67 2.82 17.18
CA PHE A 229 9.53 2.85 15.99
C PHE A 229 11.01 2.54 16.28
N PRO A 230 11.63 3.07 17.36
CA PRO A 230 13.04 2.74 17.70
C PRO A 230 13.29 1.25 18.00
N ASN A 231 12.23 0.50 18.36
CA ASN A 231 12.33 -0.95 18.58
C ASN A 231 12.28 -1.74 17.26
N ILE A 232 11.82 -1.12 16.19
CA ILE A 232 11.58 -1.77 14.89
C ILE A 232 12.67 -1.45 13.88
N CYS A 233 13.22 -0.23 13.92
CA CYS A 233 14.27 0.21 13.00
C CYS A 233 15.22 1.20 13.68
N SER A 234 16.53 1.02 13.42
CA SER A 234 17.57 1.93 13.92
C SER A 234 18.25 2.77 12.82
N THR A 235 18.13 2.36 11.56
CA THR A 235 18.81 2.99 10.41
C THR A 235 18.10 4.22 9.86
N HIS A 236 16.83 4.43 10.23
CA HIS A 236 16.06 5.65 9.98
C HIS A 236 15.03 5.89 11.09
N THR A 237 14.42 7.07 11.12
CA THR A 237 13.52 7.48 12.19
C THR A 237 12.08 7.61 11.71
N TYR A 238 11.14 7.60 12.66
CA TYR A 238 9.73 7.89 12.41
C TYR A 238 9.54 9.29 11.78
N GLU A 239 10.32 10.27 12.24
CA GLU A 239 10.28 11.65 11.74
C GLU A 239 10.67 11.72 10.25
N MET A 240 11.66 10.94 9.81
CA MET A 240 12.01 10.85 8.38
C MET A 240 10.86 10.32 7.54
N LYS A 241 10.09 9.37 8.06
CA LYS A 241 8.86 8.87 7.39
C LYS A 241 7.82 9.99 7.24
N ILE A 242 7.55 10.72 8.32
CA ILE A 242 6.62 11.84 8.32
C ILE A 242 7.05 12.95 7.35
N GLU A 243 8.34 13.30 7.33
CA GLU A 243 8.85 14.32 6.40
C GLU A 243 8.71 13.90 4.94
N THR A 244 8.88 12.62 4.62
CA THR A 244 8.64 12.11 3.27
C THR A 244 7.16 12.25 2.89
N LEU A 245 6.24 11.86 3.77
CA LEU A 245 4.79 12.00 3.52
C LEU A 245 4.36 13.48 3.36
N LYS A 246 4.99 14.41 4.12
CA LYS A 246 4.74 15.85 3.94
C LYS A 246 5.20 16.34 2.56
N LYS A 247 6.37 15.89 2.07
CA LYS A 247 6.84 16.22 0.72
C LYS A 247 5.89 15.69 -0.35
N VAL A 248 5.42 14.44 -0.21
CA VAL A 248 4.43 13.85 -1.12
C VAL A 248 3.17 14.70 -1.21
N LYS A 249 2.64 15.15 -0.07
CA LYS A 249 1.47 16.02 -0.03
C LYS A 249 1.73 17.42 -0.60
N ALA A 250 2.93 17.96 -0.38
CA ALA A 250 3.31 19.26 -0.93
C ALA A 250 3.38 19.26 -2.47
N GLU A 251 3.69 18.11 -3.07
CA GLU A 251 3.66 17.91 -4.53
C GLU A 251 2.25 17.62 -5.09
N GLY A 252 1.22 17.64 -4.25
CA GLY A 252 -0.16 17.37 -4.68
C GLY A 252 -0.46 15.88 -4.93
N MET A 253 0.45 14.98 -4.63
CA MET A 253 0.23 13.54 -4.76
C MET A 253 -0.56 12.97 -3.57
N CYS A 254 -1.33 11.92 -3.84
CA CYS A 254 -1.99 11.15 -2.79
C CYS A 254 -0.95 10.38 -1.95
N ALA A 255 -0.97 10.57 -0.64
CA ALA A 255 -0.11 9.85 0.29
C ALA A 255 -0.76 8.52 0.71
N CYS A 256 -0.27 7.40 0.17
CA CYS A 256 -0.66 6.07 0.60
C CYS A 256 0.25 5.64 1.76
N SER A 257 -0.30 5.51 2.97
CA SER A 257 0.47 5.18 4.17
C SER A 257 -0.33 4.30 5.11
N GLY A 258 0.38 3.45 5.82
CA GLY A 258 -0.20 2.55 6.80
C GLY A 258 0.85 2.01 7.75
N GLY A 259 0.49 0.95 8.46
CA GLY A 259 1.36 0.26 9.38
C GLY A 259 0.88 -1.16 9.69
N ILE A 260 1.65 -1.88 10.49
CA ILE A 260 1.35 -3.24 10.92
C ILE A 260 0.74 -3.17 12.32
N ILE A 261 -0.55 -3.48 12.43
CA ILE A 261 -1.26 -3.51 13.71
C ILE A 261 -0.77 -4.71 14.52
N GLY A 262 -0.49 -4.50 15.81
CA GLY A 262 -0.02 -5.54 16.72
C GLY A 262 1.51 -5.78 16.71
N MET A 263 2.25 -4.98 15.97
CA MET A 263 3.72 -5.05 15.95
C MET A 263 4.34 -4.53 17.26
#